data_f63059f087d3a24277ecfde4f367e83d
#
_entry.id   f63059f087d3a24277ecfde4f367e83d
#
_cell.length_a   1.000
_cell.length_b   1.000
_cell.length_c   1.000
_cell.angle_alpha   90.00
_cell.angle_beta   90.00
_cell.angle_gamma   90.00
#
_symmetry.space_group_name_H-M   'P 1'
#
loop_
_entity.id
_entity.type
_entity.pdbx_description
1 polymer ?
#
loop_
_entity_poly.entity_id
_entity_poly.type
_entity_poly.pdbx_seq_one_letter_code
_entity_poly.pdbx_strand_id
1 'polypeptide(L)'
;GRMGQMITDIVAKDEEARIVAGIDPFTGKEQEYPVFASLKECDVKADAMIDFSSAVGVEERIDYAIKKQIPLVECSTGLSKEQTDYLLDAGKKVAILRSANMSVGVNLLIKLLKEASQKLASEGFDIEIVEKHHNQKLDAPSGTALALADAINEANDEQYEYVYDRSQVRQKRGNKELGISAVRGGTIVG
;
A
#
# COMPACT_ATOMS: atom_id res chain seq x y z
N GLY A 1 8.20 -10.73 -10.07
CA GLY A 1 6.93 -11.07 -9.42
C GLY A 1 5.72 -10.64 -10.24
N ARG A 2 4.48 -10.90 -9.75
CA ARG A 2 3.23 -10.57 -10.47
C ARG A 2 3.11 -9.08 -10.80
N MET A 3 3.41 -8.20 -9.84
CA MET A 3 3.33 -6.75 -10.08
C MET A 3 4.38 -6.27 -11.08
N GLY A 4 5.60 -6.83 -11.04
CA GLY A 4 6.61 -6.53 -12.05
C GLY A 4 6.13 -6.88 -13.46
N GLN A 5 5.47 -8.03 -13.65
CA GLN A 5 4.89 -8.38 -14.95
C GLN A 5 3.80 -7.41 -15.38
N MET A 6 2.90 -7.01 -14.47
CA MET A 6 1.87 -6.01 -14.78
C MET A 6 2.47 -4.67 -15.22
N ILE A 7 3.55 -4.22 -14.57
CA ILE A 7 4.27 -3.01 -14.98
C ILE A 7 4.86 -3.20 -16.37
N THR A 8 5.48 -4.35 -16.64
CA THR A 8 6.01 -4.68 -17.97
C THR A 8 4.94 -4.58 -19.05
N ASP A 9 3.77 -5.18 -18.80
CA ASP A 9 2.65 -5.20 -19.75
C ASP A 9 2.04 -3.81 -20.00
N ILE A 10 2.07 -2.93 -18.98
CA ILE A 10 1.60 -1.55 -19.10
C ILE A 10 2.61 -0.71 -19.88
N VAL A 11 3.89 -0.77 -19.47
CA VAL A 11 4.95 0.04 -20.10
C VAL A 11 5.21 -0.39 -21.55
N ALA A 12 5.03 -1.66 -21.90
CA ALA A 12 5.14 -2.12 -23.29
C ALA A 12 4.12 -1.48 -24.25
N LYS A 13 3.07 -0.85 -23.71
CA LYS A 13 2.03 -0.13 -24.50
C LYS A 13 2.18 1.38 -24.44
N ASP A 14 3.19 1.86 -23.74
CA ASP A 14 3.44 3.29 -23.54
C ASP A 14 4.61 3.73 -24.42
N GLU A 15 4.38 4.75 -25.25
CA GLU A 15 5.39 5.28 -26.17
C GLU A 15 6.42 6.19 -25.48
N GLU A 16 6.10 6.71 -24.29
CA GLU A 16 6.94 7.66 -23.53
C GLU A 16 7.76 6.97 -22.44
N ALA A 17 7.49 5.69 -22.12
CA ALA A 17 8.16 4.95 -21.07
C ALA A 17 8.76 3.64 -21.57
N ARG A 18 9.87 3.24 -20.95
CA ARG A 18 10.47 1.92 -21.17
C ARG A 18 11.09 1.39 -19.88
N ILE A 19 11.05 0.09 -19.68
CA ILE A 19 11.77 -0.55 -18.60
C ILE A 19 13.22 -0.74 -19.02
N VAL A 20 14.15 -0.20 -18.24
CA VAL A 20 15.59 -0.30 -18.51
C VAL A 20 16.25 -1.41 -17.71
N ALA A 21 15.70 -1.80 -16.58
CA ALA A 21 16.18 -2.91 -15.74
C ALA A 21 15.07 -3.41 -14.81
N GLY A 22 15.14 -4.68 -14.42
CA GLY A 22 14.37 -5.28 -13.33
C GLY A 22 15.28 -5.75 -12.21
N ILE A 23 14.78 -5.73 -10.97
CA ILE A 23 15.44 -6.33 -9.82
C ILE A 23 14.53 -7.41 -9.27
N ASP A 24 14.99 -8.66 -9.32
CA ASP A 24 14.27 -9.80 -8.78
C ASP A 24 15.28 -10.89 -8.40
N PRO A 25 15.31 -11.38 -7.15
CA PRO A 25 16.22 -12.47 -6.76
C PRO A 25 15.97 -13.77 -7.56
N PHE A 26 14.81 -13.91 -8.20
CA PHE A 26 14.46 -15.03 -9.07
C PHE A 26 14.62 -14.66 -10.55
N THR A 27 15.84 -14.69 -11.05
CA THR A 27 16.21 -14.25 -12.42
C THR A 27 15.81 -15.22 -13.56
N GLY A 28 15.03 -16.25 -13.27
CA GLY A 28 14.75 -17.35 -14.22
C GLY A 28 13.73 -17.06 -15.33
N LYS A 29 13.15 -15.87 -15.44
CA LYS A 29 12.27 -15.48 -16.56
C LYS A 29 13.02 -14.58 -17.54
N GLU A 30 13.03 -14.96 -18.81
CA GLU A 30 13.48 -14.07 -19.87
C GLU A 30 12.58 -12.83 -19.95
N GLN A 31 13.22 -11.68 -20.02
CA GLN A 31 12.59 -10.37 -20.23
C GLN A 31 13.33 -9.65 -21.36
N GLU A 32 12.68 -8.69 -21.97
CA GLU A 32 13.29 -7.83 -23.00
C GLU A 32 14.34 -6.85 -22.43
N TYR A 33 14.45 -6.78 -21.12
CA TYR A 33 15.40 -5.95 -20.38
C TYR A 33 16.19 -6.78 -19.37
N PRO A 34 17.40 -6.34 -18.97
CA PRO A 34 18.21 -7.07 -18.00
C PRO A 34 17.52 -7.15 -16.63
N VAL A 35 17.61 -8.32 -16.00
CA VAL A 35 17.13 -8.54 -14.63
C VAL A 35 18.30 -8.89 -13.75
N PHE A 36 18.51 -8.12 -12.69
CA PHE A 36 19.59 -8.30 -11.71
C PHE A 36 19.05 -8.94 -10.43
N ALA A 37 19.85 -9.74 -9.76
CA ALA A 37 19.46 -10.36 -8.50
C ALA A 37 19.39 -9.34 -7.34
N SER A 38 20.14 -8.25 -7.43
CA SER A 38 20.19 -7.19 -6.42
C SER A 38 20.45 -5.81 -7.03
N LEU A 39 20.11 -4.76 -6.28
CA LEU A 39 20.42 -3.39 -6.66
C LEU A 39 21.94 -3.12 -6.77
N LYS A 40 22.77 -3.87 -6.02
CA LYS A 40 24.23 -3.73 -6.04
C LYS A 40 24.84 -4.12 -7.38
N GLU A 41 24.20 -5.04 -8.09
CA GLU A 41 24.65 -5.52 -9.40
C GLU A 41 24.15 -4.64 -10.56
N CYS A 42 23.16 -3.77 -10.28
CA CYS A 42 22.54 -2.93 -11.29
C CYS A 42 23.32 -1.62 -11.46
N ASP A 43 24.00 -1.45 -12.60
CA ASP A 43 24.68 -0.22 -13.00
C ASP A 43 23.89 0.60 -14.04
N VAL A 44 22.72 0.16 -14.41
CA VAL A 44 21.85 0.78 -15.41
C VAL A 44 21.30 2.10 -14.89
N LYS A 45 21.36 3.16 -15.71
CA LYS A 45 20.72 4.44 -15.40
C LYS A 45 19.22 4.35 -15.64
N ALA A 46 18.45 4.88 -14.67
CA ALA A 46 17.02 4.98 -14.75
C ALA A 46 16.56 6.37 -14.29
N ASP A 47 15.45 6.85 -14.82
CA ASP A 47 14.85 8.14 -14.46
C ASP A 47 13.90 8.03 -13.27
N ALA A 48 13.39 6.82 -12.99
CA ALA A 48 12.58 6.52 -11.81
C ALA A 48 12.71 5.04 -11.43
N MET A 49 12.46 4.73 -10.16
CA MET A 49 12.38 3.38 -9.63
C MET A 49 10.97 3.11 -9.07
N ILE A 50 10.40 1.96 -9.41
CA ILE A 50 9.09 1.51 -8.92
C ILE A 50 9.30 0.22 -8.13
N ASP A 51 8.87 0.21 -6.88
CA ASP A 51 9.03 -0.93 -5.98
C ASP A 51 7.70 -1.52 -5.50
N PHE A 52 7.42 -2.76 -5.90
CA PHE A 52 6.32 -3.59 -5.41
C PHE A 52 6.83 -4.86 -4.71
N SER A 53 7.97 -4.81 -4.06
CA SER A 53 8.55 -5.99 -3.43
C SER A 53 7.96 -6.27 -2.03
N SER A 54 8.67 -6.01 -0.99
CA SER A 54 8.23 -6.23 0.39
C SER A 54 8.89 -5.24 1.34
N ALA A 55 8.43 -5.16 2.59
CA ALA A 55 9.06 -4.31 3.61
C ALA A 55 10.52 -4.71 3.91
N VAL A 56 10.88 -5.98 3.65
CA VAL A 56 12.25 -6.46 3.86
C VAL A 56 13.21 -5.77 2.89
N GLY A 57 14.22 -5.10 3.41
CA GLY A 57 15.24 -4.40 2.62
C GLY A 57 14.77 -3.08 2.00
N VAL A 58 13.67 -2.49 2.49
CA VAL A 58 13.18 -1.20 1.98
C VAL A 58 14.21 -0.09 2.20
N GLU A 59 14.95 -0.13 3.29
CA GLU A 59 16.01 0.85 3.59
C GLU A 59 17.11 0.83 2.53
N GLU A 60 17.54 -0.36 2.07
CA GLU A 60 18.54 -0.49 1.00
C GLU A 60 18.05 0.13 -0.32
N ARG A 61 16.75 -0.03 -0.63
CA ARG A 61 16.14 0.57 -1.82
C ARG A 61 16.04 2.09 -1.72
N ILE A 62 15.68 2.59 -0.55
CA ILE A 62 15.66 4.03 -0.25
C ILE A 62 17.07 4.62 -0.36
N ASP A 63 18.06 3.98 0.25
CA ASP A 63 19.46 4.42 0.17
C ASP A 63 19.99 4.43 -1.25
N TYR A 64 19.62 3.43 -2.05
CA TYR A 64 19.95 3.39 -3.46
C TYR A 64 19.35 4.59 -4.22
N ALA A 65 18.05 4.85 -3.99
CA ALA A 65 17.36 5.99 -4.60
C ALA A 65 18.02 7.33 -4.24
N ILE A 66 18.35 7.53 -2.96
CA ILE A 66 19.07 8.74 -2.48
C ILE A 66 20.44 8.83 -3.15
N LYS A 67 21.23 7.76 -3.11
CA LYS A 67 22.60 7.75 -3.65
C LYS A 67 22.66 8.04 -5.14
N LYS A 68 21.70 7.51 -5.88
CA LYS A 68 21.61 7.67 -7.34
C LYS A 68 20.79 8.89 -7.76
N GLN A 69 20.14 9.57 -6.81
CA GLN A 69 19.20 10.68 -7.06
C GLN A 69 18.09 10.29 -8.03
N ILE A 70 17.54 9.08 -7.86
CA ILE A 70 16.46 8.52 -8.67
C ILE A 70 15.14 8.63 -7.88
N PRO A 71 14.09 9.28 -8.41
CA PRO A 71 12.76 9.26 -7.83
C PRO A 71 12.26 7.83 -7.56
N LEU A 72 11.63 7.62 -6.40
CA LEU A 72 11.14 6.31 -5.96
C LEU A 72 9.62 6.30 -5.84
N VAL A 73 8.96 5.32 -6.47
CA VAL A 73 7.57 4.95 -6.20
C VAL A 73 7.56 3.71 -5.32
N GLU A 74 7.32 3.89 -4.03
CA GLU A 74 7.35 2.84 -3.01
C GLU A 74 5.93 2.29 -2.78
N CYS A 75 5.71 1.03 -3.15
CA CYS A 75 4.41 0.36 -3.09
C CYS A 75 4.40 -0.88 -2.18
N SER A 76 5.49 -1.14 -1.44
CA SER A 76 5.54 -2.27 -0.52
C SER A 76 4.52 -2.10 0.61
N THR A 77 3.91 -3.20 1.00
CA THR A 77 2.99 -3.24 2.15
C THR A 77 3.71 -3.70 3.41
N GLY A 78 3.17 -3.38 4.58
CA GLY A 78 3.67 -3.87 5.87
C GLY A 78 4.96 -3.21 6.35
N LEU A 79 5.24 -1.96 5.94
CA LEU A 79 6.34 -1.18 6.51
C LEU A 79 6.09 -0.93 7.99
N SER A 80 7.15 -1.07 8.80
CA SER A 80 7.13 -0.66 10.20
C SER A 80 7.03 0.86 10.34
N LYS A 81 6.79 1.33 11.57
CA LYS A 81 6.80 2.77 11.86
C LYS A 81 8.18 3.37 11.55
N GLU A 82 9.25 2.71 12.00
CA GLU A 82 10.63 3.14 11.76
C GLU A 82 10.96 3.22 10.28
N GLN A 83 10.52 2.24 9.48
CA GLN A 83 10.69 2.23 8.02
C GLN A 83 9.90 3.35 7.36
N THR A 84 8.70 3.63 7.87
CA THR A 84 7.88 4.73 7.39
C THR A 84 8.52 6.09 7.69
N ASP A 85 9.02 6.28 8.92
CA ASP A 85 9.71 7.50 9.33
C ASP A 85 11.00 7.69 8.52
N TYR A 86 11.74 6.61 8.26
CA TYR A 86 12.93 6.64 7.40
C TYR A 86 12.61 7.07 5.96
N LEU A 87 11.54 6.54 5.41
CA LEU A 87 11.06 6.91 4.06
C LEU A 87 10.62 8.38 3.98
N LEU A 88 9.95 8.90 5.02
CA LEU A 88 9.57 10.31 5.10
C LEU A 88 10.79 11.24 5.15
N ASP A 89 11.82 10.86 5.91
CA ASP A 89 13.08 11.62 5.94
C ASP A 89 13.84 11.56 4.61
N ALA A 90 13.80 10.43 3.93
CA ALA A 90 14.37 10.26 2.60
C ALA A 90 13.69 11.16 1.56
N GLY A 91 12.38 11.42 1.71
CA GLY A 91 11.62 12.33 0.86
C GLY A 91 12.11 13.78 0.86
N LYS A 92 12.93 14.16 1.86
CA LYS A 92 13.63 15.46 1.89
C LYS A 92 14.87 15.50 0.98
N LYS A 93 15.37 14.34 0.51
CA LYS A 93 16.60 14.18 -0.25
C LYS A 93 16.35 13.76 -1.70
N VAL A 94 15.29 13.02 -1.95
CA VAL A 94 14.89 12.54 -3.27
C VAL A 94 13.37 12.49 -3.35
N ALA A 95 12.78 12.67 -4.54
CA ALA A 95 11.32 12.59 -4.68
C ALA A 95 10.84 11.16 -4.40
N ILE A 96 9.88 11.02 -3.48
CA ILE A 96 9.29 9.73 -3.14
C ILE A 96 7.76 9.85 -3.19
N LEU A 97 7.14 8.93 -3.92
CA LEU A 97 5.70 8.67 -3.86
C LEU A 97 5.49 7.36 -3.12
N ARG A 98 4.79 7.39 -1.99
CA ARG A 98 4.37 6.17 -1.29
C ARG A 98 2.90 5.89 -1.51
N SER A 99 2.59 4.69 -1.99
CA SER A 99 1.21 4.21 -2.04
C SER A 99 1.16 2.69 -1.94
N ALA A 100 0.60 2.18 -0.86
CA ALA A 100 0.39 0.74 -0.68
C ALA A 100 -0.70 0.17 -1.60
N ASN A 101 -1.52 1.03 -2.20
CA ASN A 101 -2.58 0.65 -3.13
C ASN A 101 -2.70 1.66 -4.28
N MET A 102 -2.40 1.20 -5.49
CA MET A 102 -2.47 1.99 -6.73
C MET A 102 -3.81 1.86 -7.47
N SER A 103 -4.81 1.19 -6.86
CA SER A 103 -6.14 1.10 -7.45
C SER A 103 -6.82 2.47 -7.48
N VAL A 104 -7.19 2.93 -8.65
CA VAL A 104 -7.96 4.18 -8.83
C VAL A 104 -9.28 4.10 -8.08
N GLY A 105 -9.97 2.94 -8.12
CA GLY A 105 -11.24 2.74 -7.42
C GLY A 105 -11.08 2.83 -5.90
N VAL A 106 -10.06 2.22 -5.32
CA VAL A 106 -9.79 2.30 -3.88
C VAL A 106 -9.44 3.73 -3.47
N ASN A 107 -8.60 4.43 -4.23
CA ASN A 107 -8.23 5.81 -3.91
C ASN A 107 -9.42 6.78 -4.04
N LEU A 108 -10.31 6.55 -5.02
CA LEU A 108 -11.55 7.29 -5.12
C LEU A 108 -12.47 7.02 -3.92
N LEU A 109 -12.61 5.76 -3.51
CA LEU A 109 -13.39 5.37 -2.34
C LEU A 109 -12.84 6.03 -1.06
N ILE A 110 -11.53 6.04 -0.86
CA ILE A 110 -10.87 6.73 0.25
C ILE A 110 -11.28 8.21 0.27
N LYS A 111 -11.21 8.90 -0.87
CA LYS A 111 -11.60 10.31 -0.97
C LYS A 111 -13.07 10.52 -0.60
N LEU A 112 -13.96 9.71 -1.15
CA LEU A 112 -15.41 9.80 -0.87
C LEU A 112 -15.72 9.50 0.60
N LEU A 113 -15.03 8.53 1.21
CA LEU A 113 -15.20 8.21 2.63
C LEU A 113 -14.75 9.34 3.55
N LYS A 114 -13.67 10.02 3.25
CA LYS A 114 -13.25 11.22 4.01
C LYS A 114 -14.36 12.28 4.03
N GLU A 115 -14.92 12.61 2.88
CA GLU A 115 -15.98 13.60 2.76
C GLU A 115 -17.29 13.15 3.43
N ALA A 116 -17.69 11.89 3.21
CA ALA A 116 -18.92 11.34 3.76
C ALA A 116 -18.86 11.21 5.29
N SER A 117 -17.76 10.68 5.82
CA SER A 117 -17.61 10.45 7.26
C SER A 117 -17.66 11.74 8.07
N GLN A 118 -17.02 12.82 7.61
CA GLN A 118 -17.06 14.11 8.28
C GLN A 118 -18.49 14.66 8.42
N LYS A 119 -19.33 14.49 7.40
CA LYS A 119 -20.71 14.96 7.41
C LYS A 119 -21.61 14.05 8.23
N LEU A 120 -21.50 12.73 8.06
CA LEU A 120 -22.40 11.78 8.70
C LEU A 120 -22.07 11.54 10.18
N ALA A 121 -20.77 11.60 10.55
CA ALA A 121 -20.37 11.45 11.94
C ALA A 121 -20.93 12.55 12.84
N SER A 122 -20.99 13.79 12.36
CA SER A 122 -21.59 14.92 13.10
C SER A 122 -23.09 14.74 13.32
N GLU A 123 -23.77 13.96 12.46
CA GLU A 123 -25.20 13.64 12.58
C GLU A 123 -25.47 12.36 13.41
N GLY A 124 -24.43 11.76 14.01
CA GLY A 124 -24.54 10.61 14.89
C GLY A 124 -24.62 9.26 14.16
N PHE A 125 -24.16 9.18 12.92
CA PHE A 125 -24.06 7.91 12.20
C PHE A 125 -22.90 7.06 12.73
N ASP A 126 -23.15 5.77 12.91
CA ASP A 126 -22.12 4.80 13.23
C ASP A 126 -21.34 4.39 11.98
N ILE A 127 -20.05 4.05 12.17
CA ILE A 127 -19.18 3.65 11.08
C ILE A 127 -18.70 2.21 11.32
N GLU A 128 -18.98 1.34 10.34
CA GLU A 128 -18.57 -0.07 10.37
C GLU A 128 -17.96 -0.46 9.02
N ILE A 129 -16.82 -1.14 9.06
CA ILE A 129 -16.17 -1.75 7.90
C ILE A 129 -16.29 -3.26 8.00
N VAL A 130 -16.91 -3.89 7.00
CA VAL A 130 -16.97 -5.35 6.89
C VAL A 130 -16.27 -5.74 5.60
N GLU A 131 -15.17 -6.49 5.71
CA GLU A 131 -14.40 -6.95 4.57
C GLU A 131 -14.40 -8.48 4.45
N LYS A 132 -14.32 -8.97 3.22
CA LYS A 132 -14.33 -10.41 2.93
C LYS A 132 -13.23 -10.76 1.96
N HIS A 133 -12.50 -11.83 2.22
CA HIS A 133 -11.48 -12.39 1.34
C HIS A 133 -11.49 -13.92 1.37
N HIS A 134 -10.81 -14.49 0.39
CA HIS A 134 -10.61 -15.95 0.29
C HIS A 134 -9.89 -16.51 1.54
N ASN A 135 -10.01 -17.82 1.72
CA ASN A 135 -9.49 -18.56 2.88
C ASN A 135 -7.94 -18.63 2.95
N GLN A 136 -7.23 -18.19 1.90
CA GLN A 136 -5.76 -18.17 1.86
C GLN A 136 -5.15 -16.82 2.24
N LYS A 137 -5.98 -15.79 2.51
CA LYS A 137 -5.48 -14.48 2.94
C LYS A 137 -5.07 -14.52 4.42
N LEU A 138 -3.79 -14.21 4.68
CA LEU A 138 -3.19 -14.34 6.00
C LEU A 138 -3.51 -13.15 6.92
N ASP A 139 -3.44 -11.93 6.38
CA ASP A 139 -3.73 -10.71 7.14
C ASP A 139 -5.25 -10.51 7.33
N ALA A 140 -5.65 -10.15 8.54
CA ALA A 140 -7.01 -9.77 8.92
C ALA A 140 -6.95 -8.72 10.04
N PRO A 141 -7.54 -7.53 9.85
CA PRO A 141 -8.17 -7.04 8.63
C PRO A 141 -7.20 -6.86 7.47
N SER A 142 -7.74 -6.72 6.25
CA SER A 142 -6.92 -6.44 5.06
C SER A 142 -6.30 -5.05 5.13
N GLY A 143 -5.13 -4.88 4.49
CA GLY A 143 -4.47 -3.57 4.40
C GLY A 143 -5.36 -2.49 3.76
N THR A 144 -6.25 -2.88 2.83
CA THR A 144 -7.22 -1.95 2.24
C THR A 144 -8.27 -1.52 3.26
N ALA A 145 -8.80 -2.44 4.07
CA ALA A 145 -9.75 -2.10 5.12
C ALA A 145 -9.15 -1.15 6.16
N LEU A 146 -7.91 -1.40 6.56
CA LEU A 146 -7.18 -0.49 7.46
C LEU A 146 -6.96 0.88 6.82
N ALA A 147 -6.56 0.94 5.55
CA ALA A 147 -6.38 2.21 4.85
C ALA A 147 -7.67 3.03 4.74
N LEU A 148 -8.84 2.37 4.59
CA LEU A 148 -10.13 3.03 4.63
C LEU A 148 -10.44 3.56 6.04
N ALA A 149 -10.18 2.77 7.08
CA ALA A 149 -10.36 3.16 8.47
C ALA A 149 -9.46 4.36 8.85
N ASP A 150 -8.18 4.29 8.48
CA ASP A 150 -7.21 5.37 8.72
C ASP A 150 -7.64 6.68 8.04
N ALA A 151 -8.12 6.58 6.79
CA ALA A 151 -8.60 7.74 6.04
C ALA A 151 -9.84 8.39 6.69
N ILE A 152 -10.76 7.57 7.19
CA ILE A 152 -11.93 8.05 7.94
C ILE A 152 -11.49 8.72 9.24
N ASN A 153 -10.58 8.08 9.96
CA ASN A 153 -10.11 8.58 11.26
C ASN A 153 -9.33 9.89 11.12
N GLU A 154 -8.40 9.96 10.16
CA GLU A 154 -7.68 11.18 9.81
C GLU A 154 -8.63 12.35 9.48
N ALA A 155 -9.68 12.08 8.69
CA ALA A 155 -10.66 13.09 8.30
C ALA A 155 -11.53 13.59 9.49
N ASN A 156 -11.55 12.87 10.59
CA ASN A 156 -12.31 13.16 11.80
C ASN A 156 -11.39 13.43 13.03
N ASP A 157 -10.22 14.04 12.80
CA ASP A 157 -9.28 14.46 13.86
C ASP A 157 -8.77 13.28 14.74
N GLU A 158 -8.65 12.09 14.16
CA GLU A 158 -8.18 10.85 14.81
C GLU A 158 -8.94 10.48 16.10
N GLN A 159 -10.22 10.83 16.15
CA GLN A 159 -11.04 10.64 17.35
C GLN A 159 -11.62 9.22 17.54
N TYR A 160 -11.54 8.34 16.50
CA TYR A 160 -12.14 7.03 16.54
C TYR A 160 -11.16 5.97 17.06
N GLU A 161 -11.69 5.11 17.96
CA GLU A 161 -11.03 3.89 18.39
C GLU A 161 -11.43 2.72 17.48
N TYR A 162 -10.46 1.94 16.99
CA TYR A 162 -10.72 0.77 16.16
C TYR A 162 -11.15 -0.40 17.03
N VAL A 163 -12.33 -0.93 16.74
CA VAL A 163 -12.87 -2.10 17.43
C VAL A 163 -12.94 -3.27 16.46
N TYR A 164 -12.08 -4.25 16.69
CA TYR A 164 -12.02 -5.48 15.91
C TYR A 164 -12.93 -6.54 16.52
N ASP A 165 -13.89 -7.05 15.74
CA ASP A 165 -14.79 -8.14 16.14
C ASP A 165 -15.44 -7.95 17.51
N ARG A 166 -16.63 -7.40 17.55
CA ARG A 166 -17.40 -7.15 18.78
C ARG A 166 -17.95 -8.40 19.47
N SER A 167 -17.71 -9.61 18.95
CA SER A 167 -18.27 -10.85 19.51
C SER A 167 -17.90 -11.07 20.97
N GLN A 168 -16.77 -10.51 21.40
CA GLN A 168 -16.26 -10.61 22.77
C GLN A 168 -16.73 -9.47 23.70
N VAL A 169 -17.43 -8.47 23.15
CA VAL A 169 -17.81 -7.25 23.87
C VAL A 169 -19.29 -7.26 24.20
N ARG A 170 -19.65 -7.27 25.50
CA ARG A 170 -21.04 -7.23 25.99
C ARG A 170 -21.41 -5.84 26.54
N GLN A 171 -21.22 -4.82 25.73
CA GLN A 171 -21.62 -3.45 26.08
C GLN A 171 -22.21 -2.72 24.86
N LYS A 172 -22.93 -1.64 25.10
CA LYS A 172 -23.40 -0.78 24.02
C LYS A 172 -22.20 -0.19 23.27
N ARG A 173 -22.38 0.01 21.97
CA ARG A 173 -21.40 0.69 21.12
C ARG A 173 -21.15 2.11 21.62
N GLY A 174 -19.89 2.53 21.67
CA GLY A 174 -19.51 3.91 21.92
C GLY A 174 -19.63 4.77 20.66
N ASN A 175 -19.89 6.06 20.82
CA ASN A 175 -20.03 7.00 19.69
C ASN A 175 -18.71 7.26 18.94
N LYS A 176 -17.58 6.90 19.53
CA LYS A 176 -16.24 7.07 18.93
C LYS A 176 -15.60 5.72 18.55
N GLU A 177 -16.40 4.74 18.25
CA GLU A 177 -15.90 3.46 17.75
C GLU A 177 -16.01 3.39 16.23
N LEU A 178 -14.96 2.92 15.57
CA LEU A 178 -14.96 2.49 14.18
C LEU A 178 -14.77 0.97 14.19
N GLY A 179 -15.86 0.25 13.88
CA GLY A 179 -15.82 -1.21 13.86
C GLY A 179 -15.19 -1.75 12.59
N ILE A 180 -14.36 -2.80 12.73
CA ILE A 180 -13.71 -3.46 11.59
C ILE A 180 -13.88 -4.97 11.75
N SER A 181 -14.63 -5.60 10.84
CA SER A 181 -14.87 -7.05 10.85
C SER A 181 -14.34 -7.70 9.58
N ALA A 182 -13.56 -8.77 9.76
CA ALA A 182 -12.93 -9.50 8.66
C ALA A 182 -13.51 -10.91 8.50
N VAL A 183 -14.00 -11.23 7.30
CA VAL A 183 -14.47 -12.57 6.94
C VAL A 183 -13.45 -13.26 6.04
N ARG A 184 -13.11 -14.52 6.35
CA ARG A 184 -12.22 -15.36 5.54
C ARG A 184 -12.95 -16.65 5.19
N GLY A 185 -13.11 -16.92 3.89
CA GLY A 185 -13.78 -18.13 3.42
C GLY A 185 -13.92 -18.19 1.91
N GLY A 186 -14.04 -19.39 1.39
CA GLY A 186 -14.24 -19.61 -0.04
C GLY A 186 -13.08 -19.06 -0.89
N THR A 187 -13.43 -18.59 -2.08
CA THR A 187 -12.51 -18.13 -3.13
C THR A 187 -12.71 -16.66 -3.52
N ILE A 188 -13.40 -15.89 -2.71
CA ILE A 188 -13.63 -14.45 -2.95
C ILE A 188 -12.28 -13.73 -2.98
N VAL A 189 -12.03 -12.98 -4.03
CA VAL A 189 -10.75 -12.23 -4.17
C VAL A 189 -10.65 -11.14 -3.10
N GLY A 190 -11.72 -10.40 -2.92
CA GLY A 190 -11.83 -9.35 -1.90
C GLY A 190 -12.88 -8.33 -2.26
#